data_be6acd9d4b6d3f1f86bfc726172f7bc0
#
_entry.id   be6acd9d4b6d3f1f86bfc726172f7bc0
#
_cell.length_a   1.000
_cell.length_b   1.000
_cell.length_c   1.000
_cell.angle_alpha   90.00
_cell.angle_beta   90.00
_cell.angle_gamma   90.00
#
_symmetry.space_group_name_H-M   'P 1'
#
loop_
_entity.id
_entity.type
_entity.pdbx_description
1 polymer ?
#
loop_
_entity_poly.entity_id
_entity_poly.type
_entity_poly.pdbx_seq_one_letter_code
_entity_poly.pdbx_strand_id
1 'polypeptide(L)'
;MLEFTDKPYQFFPPNPSPTVIRIAHWLNHQIILPGPNHRISELQIDGDERLRELIASGAHILFLPNHSTHSDPHIMSEVHRQLGIPSAFMAAYDVFLRSKLNAWVIQRTGSFSVDREGSDRKAMSTAIEVLKSVRSL
;
A
#
# COMPACT_ATOMS: atom_id res chain seq x y z
N MET A 1 6.14 -16.06 14.55
CA MET A 1 6.77 -17.23 13.91
C MET A 1 6.66 -17.02 12.40
N LEU A 2 7.77 -16.85 11.72
CA LEU A 2 7.78 -16.78 10.26
C LEU A 2 7.61 -18.23 9.77
N GLU A 3 6.42 -18.59 9.35
CA GLU A 3 6.22 -19.86 8.64
C GLU A 3 6.88 -19.69 7.27
N PHE A 4 8.05 -20.27 7.11
CA PHE A 4 8.65 -20.49 5.80
C PHE A 4 7.70 -21.38 5.02
N THR A 5 6.99 -20.83 4.06
CA THR A 5 6.20 -21.64 3.16
C THR A 5 7.16 -22.32 2.20
N ASP A 6 7.19 -23.65 2.18
CA ASP A 6 7.95 -24.48 1.21
C ASP A 6 7.53 -24.28 -0.26
N LYS A 7 6.67 -23.28 -0.51
CA LYS A 7 6.22 -22.93 -1.85
C LYS A 7 7.16 -21.94 -2.49
N PRO A 8 7.61 -22.18 -3.72
CA PRO A 8 8.44 -21.22 -4.44
C PRO A 8 7.67 -19.89 -4.58
N TYR A 9 8.39 -18.79 -4.46
CA TYR A 9 7.85 -17.46 -4.63
C TYR A 9 7.14 -17.29 -5.97
N GLN A 10 5.94 -16.79 -5.93
CA GLN A 10 5.16 -16.41 -7.09
C GLN A 10 4.79 -14.93 -7.01
N PHE A 11 5.20 -14.16 -8.01
CA PHE A 11 4.92 -12.74 -8.06
C PHE A 11 3.43 -12.46 -8.25
N PHE A 12 2.88 -11.61 -7.38
CA PHE A 12 1.53 -11.05 -7.49
C PHE A 12 1.62 -9.65 -8.09
N PRO A 13 1.23 -9.44 -9.36
CA PRO A 13 1.28 -8.14 -10.01
C PRO A 13 0.19 -7.20 -9.48
N PRO A 14 0.39 -5.86 -9.58
CA PRO A 14 -0.65 -4.89 -9.29
C PRO A 14 -1.74 -4.95 -10.37
N ASN A 15 -2.98 -4.77 -9.95
CA ASN A 15 -4.13 -4.70 -10.86
C ASN A 15 -5.15 -3.67 -10.31
N PRO A 16 -4.81 -2.38 -10.31
CA PRO A 16 -5.58 -1.35 -9.62
C PRO A 16 -6.97 -1.17 -10.22
N SER A 17 -7.94 -0.98 -9.34
CA SER A 17 -9.31 -0.62 -9.68
C SER A 17 -9.72 0.63 -8.91
N PRO A 18 -10.00 1.76 -9.58
CA PRO A 18 -10.40 2.99 -8.90
C PRO A 18 -11.61 2.82 -7.98
N THR A 19 -12.56 1.98 -8.36
CA THR A 19 -13.73 1.67 -7.53
C THR A 19 -13.35 0.92 -6.26
N VAL A 20 -12.51 -0.11 -6.38
CA VAL A 20 -12.04 -0.89 -5.21
C VAL A 20 -11.19 -0.02 -4.29
N ILE A 21 -10.34 0.83 -4.85
CA ILE A 21 -9.51 1.78 -4.06
C ILE A 21 -10.41 2.71 -3.24
N ARG A 22 -11.44 3.31 -3.84
CA ARG A 22 -12.37 4.19 -3.12
C ARG A 22 -13.13 3.46 -2.01
N ILE A 23 -13.60 2.25 -2.28
CA ILE A 23 -14.27 1.42 -1.27
C ILE A 23 -13.30 1.05 -0.16
N ALA A 24 -12.08 0.63 -0.50
CA ALA A 24 -11.06 0.28 0.48
C ALA A 24 -10.67 1.48 1.37
N HIS A 25 -10.49 2.66 0.79
CA HIS A 25 -10.23 3.89 1.53
C HIS A 25 -11.39 4.24 2.48
N TRP A 26 -12.63 4.12 2.01
CA TRP A 26 -13.81 4.37 2.83
C TRP A 26 -13.91 3.37 4.00
N LEU A 27 -13.76 2.08 3.73
CA LEU A 27 -13.75 1.04 4.76
C LEU A 27 -12.61 1.24 5.77
N ASN A 28 -11.42 1.58 5.28
CA ASN A 28 -10.26 1.84 6.13
C ASN A 28 -10.53 3.01 7.09
N HIS A 29 -11.04 4.12 6.56
CA HIS A 29 -11.33 5.32 7.34
C HIS A 29 -12.46 5.12 8.35
N GLN A 30 -13.59 4.51 7.93
CA GLN A 30 -14.80 4.43 8.75
C GLN A 30 -14.81 3.25 9.72
N ILE A 31 -14.14 2.16 9.36
CA ILE A 31 -14.31 0.88 10.07
C ILE A 31 -12.98 0.33 10.59
N ILE A 32 -11.95 0.26 9.74
CA ILE A 32 -10.71 -0.44 10.10
C ILE A 32 -9.91 0.37 11.11
N LEU A 33 -9.60 1.64 10.79
CA LEU A 33 -8.80 2.50 11.66
C LEU A 33 -9.44 2.74 13.03
N PRO A 34 -10.73 3.12 13.14
CA PRO A 34 -11.35 3.31 14.45
C PRO A 34 -11.68 1.99 15.16
N GLY A 35 -11.60 0.86 14.45
CA GLY A 35 -11.93 -0.45 14.97
C GLY A 35 -11.02 -0.93 16.12
N PRO A 36 -11.39 -2.04 16.79
CA PRO A 36 -10.74 -2.48 18.01
C PRO A 36 -9.27 -2.86 17.84
N ASN A 37 -8.84 -3.19 16.63
CA ASN A 37 -7.47 -3.59 16.35
C ASN A 37 -6.49 -2.41 16.22
N HIS A 38 -6.97 -1.26 15.75
CA HIS A 38 -6.13 -0.08 15.49
C HIS A 38 -6.43 1.07 16.45
N ARG A 39 -7.72 1.33 16.76
CA ARG A 39 -8.19 2.37 17.68
C ARG A 39 -7.71 3.77 17.32
N ILE A 40 -7.63 4.05 16.03
CA ILE A 40 -7.23 5.35 15.49
C ILE A 40 -8.48 6.06 14.99
N SER A 41 -8.96 7.05 15.74
CA SER A 41 -10.16 7.82 15.40
C SER A 41 -9.87 9.03 14.53
N GLU A 42 -8.65 9.54 14.58
CA GLU A 42 -8.22 10.71 13.84
C GLU A 42 -6.75 10.58 13.45
N LEU A 43 -6.42 11.06 12.26
CA LEU A 43 -5.06 11.12 11.75
C LEU A 43 -4.81 12.52 11.20
N GLN A 44 -3.80 13.18 11.74
CA GLN A 44 -3.34 14.49 11.27
C GLN A 44 -1.98 14.34 10.59
N ILE A 45 -1.79 15.09 9.51
CA ILE A 45 -0.52 15.15 8.79
C ILE A 45 0.07 16.53 9.04
N ASP A 46 1.21 16.58 9.71
CA ASP A 46 1.91 17.82 9.98
C ASP A 46 3.05 18.03 8.98
N GLY A 47 3.23 19.25 8.50
CA GLY A 47 4.32 19.63 7.59
C GLY A 47 4.14 19.12 6.16
N ASP A 48 2.91 18.95 5.71
CA ASP A 48 2.60 18.40 4.39
C ASP A 48 2.50 19.46 3.26
N GLU A 49 2.73 20.73 3.55
CA GLU A 49 2.60 21.83 2.59
C GLU A 49 3.50 21.59 1.37
N ARG A 50 4.78 21.28 1.62
CA ARG A 50 5.72 21.00 0.54
C ARG A 50 5.37 19.75 -0.25
N LEU A 51 4.84 18.73 0.42
CA LEU A 51 4.37 17.51 -0.22
C LEU A 51 3.17 17.78 -1.14
N ARG A 52 2.21 18.60 -0.68
CA ARG A 52 1.06 19.01 -1.49
C ARG A 52 1.46 19.82 -2.71
N GLU A 53 2.43 20.72 -2.58
CA GLU A 53 3.01 21.44 -3.72
C GLU A 53 3.61 20.49 -4.76
N LEU A 54 4.40 19.50 -4.32
CA LEU A 54 5.00 18.51 -5.21
C LEU A 54 3.94 17.66 -5.91
N ILE A 55 2.91 17.22 -5.19
CA ILE A 55 1.77 16.48 -5.76
C ILE A 55 1.06 17.35 -6.82
N ALA A 56 0.79 18.62 -6.49
CA ALA A 56 0.13 19.55 -7.39
C ALA A 56 0.97 19.82 -8.67
N SER A 57 2.30 19.83 -8.55
CA SER A 57 3.21 19.97 -9.69
C SER A 57 3.32 18.72 -10.56
N GLY A 58 2.70 17.61 -10.14
CA GLY A 58 2.75 16.33 -10.86
C GLY A 58 4.02 15.50 -10.59
N ALA A 59 4.72 15.79 -9.50
CA ALA A 59 5.87 15.00 -9.10
C ALA A 59 5.48 13.55 -8.75
N HIS A 60 6.41 12.62 -9.00
CA HIS A 60 6.31 11.24 -8.57
C HIS A 60 6.80 11.13 -7.13
N ILE A 61 6.00 10.54 -6.25
CA ILE A 61 6.29 10.47 -4.82
C ILE A 61 6.54 9.02 -4.40
N LEU A 62 7.68 8.79 -3.78
CA LEU A 62 8.01 7.53 -3.11
C LEU A 62 7.98 7.74 -1.61
N PHE A 63 7.11 7.02 -0.90
CA PHE A 63 7.02 7.05 0.55
C PHE A 63 7.87 5.94 1.16
N LEU A 64 8.71 6.32 2.10
CA LEU A 64 9.57 5.39 2.86
C LEU A 64 9.31 5.56 4.36
N PRO A 65 8.13 5.18 4.86
CA PRO A 65 7.80 5.33 6.26
C PRO A 65 8.55 4.31 7.11
N ASN A 66 8.79 4.64 8.37
CA ASN A 66 9.16 3.66 9.37
C ASN A 66 8.02 2.67 9.55
N HIS A 67 8.34 1.37 9.55
CA HIS A 67 7.33 0.32 9.75
C HIS A 67 7.51 -0.31 11.13
N SER A 68 6.75 0.18 12.09
CA SER A 68 6.86 -0.20 13.49
C SER A 68 5.63 -0.93 14.04
N THR A 69 4.49 -0.83 13.35
CA THR A 69 3.23 -1.42 13.82
C THR A 69 2.41 -2.08 12.72
N HIS A 70 1.46 -2.93 13.10
CA HIS A 70 0.50 -3.51 12.17
C HIS A 70 -0.46 -2.48 11.56
N SER A 71 -0.57 -1.30 12.17
CA SER A 71 -1.43 -0.22 11.69
C SER A 71 -0.83 0.58 10.55
N ASP A 72 0.49 0.50 10.33
CA ASP A 72 1.19 1.37 9.39
C ASP A 72 0.64 1.31 7.95
N PRO A 73 0.30 0.15 7.37
CA PRO A 73 -0.31 0.12 6.03
C PRO A 73 -1.67 0.84 6.00
N HIS A 74 -2.45 0.74 7.07
CA HIS A 74 -3.75 1.40 7.20
C HIS A 74 -3.59 2.90 7.41
N ILE A 75 -2.60 3.32 8.18
CA ILE A 75 -2.23 4.73 8.37
C ILE A 75 -1.79 5.33 7.03
N MET A 76 -0.90 4.66 6.30
CA MET A 76 -0.44 5.14 4.99
C MET A 76 -1.57 5.19 3.97
N SER A 77 -2.50 4.24 3.98
CA SER A 77 -3.70 4.30 3.15
C SER A 77 -4.55 5.53 3.46
N GLU A 78 -4.69 5.89 4.73
CA GLU A 78 -5.40 7.11 5.15
C GLU A 78 -4.65 8.38 4.72
N VAL A 79 -3.32 8.41 4.84
CA VAL A 79 -2.48 9.51 4.35
C VAL A 79 -2.71 9.72 2.84
N HIS A 80 -2.68 8.66 2.04
CA HIS A 80 -2.95 8.75 0.60
C HIS A 80 -4.35 9.28 0.31
N ARG A 81 -5.35 8.83 1.09
CA ARG A 81 -6.72 9.33 0.97
C ARG A 81 -6.80 10.84 1.24
N GLN A 82 -6.17 11.32 2.32
CA GLN A 82 -6.18 12.74 2.69
C GLN A 82 -5.41 13.61 1.69
N LEU A 83 -4.35 13.07 1.09
CA LEU A 83 -3.58 13.75 0.04
C LEU A 83 -4.25 13.69 -1.33
N GLY A 84 -5.30 12.88 -1.50
CA GLY A 84 -6.02 12.72 -2.76
C GLY A 84 -5.20 12.02 -3.84
N ILE A 85 -4.27 11.14 -3.46
CA ILE A 85 -3.41 10.39 -4.37
C ILE A 85 -3.73 8.89 -4.33
N PRO A 86 -3.54 8.17 -5.45
CA PRO A 86 -3.69 6.73 -5.46
C PRO A 86 -2.61 6.09 -4.58
N SER A 87 -2.98 5.03 -3.86
CA SER A 87 -2.06 4.24 -3.06
C SER A 87 -1.66 2.97 -3.79
N ALA A 88 -0.38 2.68 -3.76
CA ALA A 88 0.17 1.39 -4.15
C ALA A 88 1.25 1.00 -3.15
N PHE A 89 1.30 -0.26 -2.76
CA PHE A 89 2.27 -0.73 -1.78
C PHE A 89 3.04 -1.93 -2.33
N MET A 90 4.33 -1.93 -2.05
CA MET A 90 5.14 -3.12 -2.15
C MET A 90 4.95 -3.92 -0.85
N ALA A 91 4.26 -5.04 -0.92
CA ALA A 91 3.93 -5.84 0.25
C ALA A 91 4.64 -7.20 0.22
N ALA A 92 5.00 -7.70 1.40
CA ALA A 92 5.64 -9.00 1.51
C ALA A 92 4.74 -10.13 0.97
N TYR A 93 5.35 -11.12 0.33
CA TYR A 93 4.67 -12.24 -0.33
C TYR A 93 3.68 -12.99 0.59
N ASP A 94 4.05 -13.20 1.84
CA ASP A 94 3.23 -13.88 2.84
C ASP A 94 1.87 -13.21 3.07
N VAL A 95 1.78 -11.91 2.87
CA VAL A 95 0.52 -11.15 2.99
C VAL A 95 -0.49 -11.62 1.94
N PHE A 96 -0.03 -11.93 0.72
CA PHE A 96 -0.89 -12.43 -0.37
C PHE A 96 -1.35 -13.87 -0.15
N LEU A 97 -0.61 -14.64 0.63
CA LEU A 97 -0.93 -16.05 0.88
C LEU A 97 -2.03 -16.26 1.94
N ARG A 98 -2.42 -15.23 2.68
CA ARG A 98 -3.43 -15.34 3.76
C ARG A 98 -4.78 -15.85 3.26
N SER A 99 -5.26 -15.35 2.12
CA SER A 99 -6.44 -15.87 1.44
C SER A 99 -6.49 -15.36 0.00
N LYS A 100 -7.22 -16.06 -0.89
CA LYS A 100 -7.44 -15.62 -2.27
C LYS A 100 -8.17 -14.28 -2.36
N LEU A 101 -9.14 -14.05 -1.46
CA LEU A 101 -9.86 -12.78 -1.40
C LEU A 101 -8.93 -11.64 -0.97
N ASN A 102 -8.09 -11.88 0.03
CA ASN A 102 -7.10 -10.90 0.48
C ASN A 102 -6.12 -10.53 -0.66
N ALA A 103 -5.56 -11.54 -1.34
CA ALA A 103 -4.70 -11.31 -2.49
C ALA A 103 -5.40 -10.49 -3.59
N TRP A 104 -6.65 -10.83 -3.91
CA TRP A 104 -7.44 -10.10 -4.89
C TRP A 104 -7.65 -8.64 -4.49
N VAL A 105 -8.07 -8.38 -3.24
CA VAL A 105 -8.28 -7.01 -2.73
C VAL A 105 -6.98 -6.21 -2.80
N ILE A 106 -5.87 -6.76 -2.29
CA ILE A 106 -4.56 -6.08 -2.26
C ILE A 106 -4.10 -5.72 -3.68
N GLN A 107 -4.21 -6.65 -4.63
CA GLN A 107 -3.88 -6.36 -6.04
C GLN A 107 -4.80 -5.27 -6.63
N ARG A 108 -6.10 -5.27 -6.28
CA ARG A 108 -7.06 -4.26 -6.75
C ARG A 108 -6.85 -2.89 -6.12
N THR A 109 -6.17 -2.80 -4.99
CA THR A 109 -5.69 -1.50 -4.47
C THR A 109 -4.40 -1.01 -5.13
N GLY A 110 -3.84 -1.77 -6.07
CA GLY A 110 -2.62 -1.39 -6.80
C GLY A 110 -1.34 -1.92 -6.17
N SER A 111 -1.44 -2.71 -5.12
CA SER A 111 -0.27 -3.28 -4.44
C SER A 111 0.22 -4.55 -5.13
N PHE A 112 1.51 -4.86 -4.96
CA PHE A 112 2.18 -6.01 -5.54
C PHE A 112 3.15 -6.65 -4.55
N SER A 113 3.48 -7.91 -4.80
CA SER A 113 4.33 -8.67 -3.89
C SER A 113 5.81 -8.39 -4.07
N VAL A 114 6.57 -8.58 -3.00
CA VAL A 114 8.03 -8.63 -3.02
C VAL A 114 8.54 -9.83 -2.24
N ASP A 115 9.56 -10.49 -2.80
CA ASP A 115 10.35 -11.50 -2.09
C ASP A 115 11.37 -10.80 -1.19
N ARG A 116 11.29 -11.05 0.12
CA ARG A 116 12.21 -10.48 1.10
C ARG A 116 13.49 -11.29 1.29
N GLU A 117 13.51 -12.52 0.77
CA GLU A 117 14.64 -13.45 0.97
C GLU A 117 15.66 -13.39 -0.17
N GLY A 118 15.31 -12.71 -1.27
CA GLY A 118 16.14 -12.66 -2.46
C GLY A 118 16.16 -11.32 -3.17
N SER A 119 16.89 -11.28 -4.29
CA SER A 119 16.89 -10.13 -5.20
C SER A 119 15.68 -10.20 -6.12
N ASP A 120 14.59 -9.54 -5.77
CA ASP A 120 13.37 -9.51 -6.59
C ASP A 120 13.42 -8.40 -7.66
N ARG A 121 14.06 -8.72 -8.79
CA ARG A 121 14.16 -7.79 -9.92
C ARG A 121 12.80 -7.46 -10.51
N LYS A 122 11.83 -8.38 -10.43
CA LYS A 122 10.48 -8.17 -10.97
C LYS A 122 9.70 -7.18 -10.12
N ALA A 123 9.77 -7.31 -8.79
CA ALA A 123 9.19 -6.32 -7.89
C ALA A 123 9.82 -4.93 -8.09
N MET A 124 11.15 -4.85 -8.24
CA MET A 124 11.84 -3.59 -8.48
C MET A 124 11.45 -2.93 -9.81
N SER A 125 11.39 -3.70 -10.91
CA SER A 125 10.93 -3.16 -12.19
C SER A 125 9.47 -2.71 -12.13
N THR A 126 8.62 -3.47 -11.45
CA THR A 126 7.21 -3.11 -11.25
C THR A 126 7.08 -1.84 -10.41
N ALA A 127 7.88 -1.65 -9.36
CA ALA A 127 7.90 -0.43 -8.57
C ALA A 127 8.22 0.80 -9.43
N ILE A 128 9.21 0.70 -10.32
CA ILE A 128 9.57 1.76 -11.25
C ILE A 128 8.43 2.06 -12.24
N GLU A 129 7.78 1.03 -12.77
CA GLU A 129 6.64 1.19 -13.69
C GLU A 129 5.45 1.83 -12.98
N VAL A 130 5.11 1.37 -11.79
CA VAL A 130 4.03 1.96 -10.97
C VAL A 130 4.34 3.41 -10.65
N LEU A 131 5.56 3.73 -10.23
CA LEU A 131 5.96 5.10 -9.93
C LEU A 131 5.90 6.03 -11.16
N LYS A 132 6.15 5.50 -12.37
CA LYS A 132 6.00 6.25 -13.62
C LYS A 132 4.54 6.41 -14.05
N SER A 133 3.69 5.42 -13.79
CA SER A 133 2.28 5.39 -14.23
C SER A 133 1.34 6.10 -13.25
N VAL A 134 1.62 6.02 -11.95
CA VAL A 134 0.91 6.72 -10.89
C VAL A 134 1.84 7.74 -10.25
N ARG A 135 1.28 8.84 -9.75
CA ARG A 135 2.09 9.92 -9.18
C ARG A 135 2.63 9.62 -7.78
N SER A 136 2.35 8.45 -7.23
CA SER A 136 2.84 8.02 -5.91
C SER A 136 2.87 6.50 -5.78
N LEU A 137 3.81 6.03 -5.01
CA LEU A 137 3.98 4.65 -4.58
C LEU A 137 4.20 4.63 -3.07
#